data_b2a6c1405007953c5079f48dfa4d4fca
#
_entry.id   b2a6c1405007953c5079f48dfa4d4fca
#
_cell.length_a   1.000
_cell.length_b   1.000
_cell.length_c   1.000
_cell.angle_alpha   90.00
_cell.angle_beta   90.00
_cell.angle_gamma   90.00
#
_symmetry.space_group_name_H-M   'P 1'
#
loop_
_entity.id
_entity.type
_entity.pdbx_description
1 polymer ?
#
loop_
_entity_poly.entity_id
_entity_poly.type
_entity_poly.pdbx_seq_one_letter_code
_entity_poly.pdbx_strand_id
1 'polypeptide(L)'
;CIRDSIYTTLKIDEVSNLGAARIRMRSLQAASKERASHNRNLVTHPLSDDRVPFTKEMKATHTILVPQFAPYQTSIAEAALRASGYQVEVLKQASRENIDYGLSVVNNDACFPAIVVIGQLVSALKSGKYDLDHTTLFLTQTGGMCRATNYIGLLRKALKDAGFGNIPVIAASLQGVEDNPGFSLTAPLIHRMVQAITLGDLLQNVHLRTRPYEAVPGSADGLMRRWTTIAREHFLNG
;
A
#
# COMPACT_ATOMS: atom_id res chain seq x y z
N CYS A 1 10.43 -15.28 -12.82
CA CYS A 1 10.60 -15.61 -14.25
C CYS A 1 10.48 -14.40 -15.18
N ILE A 2 9.76 -13.33 -14.81
CA ILE A 2 9.67 -12.11 -15.66
C ILE A 2 11.00 -11.36 -15.72
N ARG A 3 11.81 -11.40 -14.64
CA ARG A 3 13.12 -10.73 -14.58
C ARG A 3 14.14 -11.25 -15.62
N ASP A 4 14.02 -12.49 -16.02
CA ASP A 4 14.99 -13.13 -16.92
C ASP A 4 14.48 -13.25 -18.36
N SER A 5 13.24 -12.84 -18.60
CA SER A 5 12.62 -12.87 -19.93
C SER A 5 12.84 -11.53 -20.63
N ILE A 6 13.25 -11.59 -21.90
CA ILE A 6 13.25 -10.40 -22.76
C ILE A 6 11.82 -10.22 -23.26
N TYR A 7 11.19 -9.12 -22.87
CA TYR A 7 9.84 -8.77 -23.32
C TYR A 7 9.70 -7.28 -23.58
N THR A 8 8.70 -6.89 -24.32
CA THR A 8 8.30 -5.49 -24.50
C THR A 8 6.79 -5.37 -24.55
N THR A 9 6.28 -4.24 -24.06
CA THR A 9 4.85 -3.93 -24.10
C THR A 9 4.59 -3.01 -25.28
N LEU A 10 3.69 -3.38 -26.16
CA LEU A 10 3.21 -2.53 -27.25
C LEU A 10 1.89 -1.90 -26.82
N LYS A 11 1.83 -0.58 -26.82
CA LYS A 11 0.58 0.16 -26.73
C LYS A 11 0.12 0.44 -28.14
N ILE A 12 -0.97 -0.17 -28.55
CA ILE A 12 -1.60 0.01 -29.85
C ILE A 12 -3.04 0.41 -29.58
N ASP A 13 -3.43 1.59 -30.04
CA ASP A 13 -4.79 2.13 -29.97
C ASP A 13 -5.27 2.53 -31.37
N GLU A 14 -6.50 2.96 -31.50
CA GLU A 14 -7.12 3.30 -32.78
C GLU A 14 -6.41 4.43 -33.53
N VAL A 15 -5.66 5.28 -32.81
CA VAL A 15 -4.93 6.44 -33.36
C VAL A 15 -3.41 6.23 -33.31
N SER A 16 -2.96 5.01 -33.01
CA SER A 16 -1.57 4.75 -32.66
C SER A 16 -0.59 4.98 -33.80
N ASN A 17 0.44 5.72 -33.48
CA ASN A 17 1.61 5.85 -34.33
C ASN A 17 2.43 4.55 -34.29
N LEU A 18 2.37 3.77 -35.34
CA LEU A 18 3.12 2.51 -35.49
C LEU A 18 4.65 2.70 -35.37
N GLY A 19 5.15 3.93 -35.45
CA GLY A 19 6.56 4.24 -35.27
C GLY A 19 7.08 3.84 -33.89
N ALA A 20 6.32 4.13 -32.83
CA ALA A 20 6.68 3.75 -31.46
C ALA A 20 6.70 2.22 -31.28
N ALA A 21 5.73 1.51 -31.85
CA ALA A 21 5.69 0.06 -31.83
C ALA A 21 6.90 -0.57 -32.56
N ARG A 22 7.26 -0.04 -33.73
CA ARG A 22 8.43 -0.47 -34.48
C ARG A 22 9.74 -0.28 -33.72
N ILE A 23 9.92 0.84 -33.04
CA ILE A 23 11.10 1.11 -32.21
C ILE A 23 11.21 0.09 -31.10
N ARG A 24 10.11 -0.18 -30.38
CA ARG A 24 10.07 -1.16 -29.30
C ARG A 24 10.37 -2.59 -29.79
N MET A 25 9.83 -2.97 -30.96
CA MET A 25 10.13 -4.26 -31.57
C MET A 25 11.59 -4.40 -32.00
N ARG A 26 12.19 -3.35 -32.55
CA ARG A 26 13.63 -3.32 -32.91
C ARG A 26 14.51 -3.43 -31.66
N SER A 27 14.16 -2.73 -30.59
CA SER A 27 14.86 -2.82 -29.30
C SER A 27 14.77 -4.24 -28.71
N LEU A 28 13.59 -4.87 -28.75
CA LEU A 28 13.41 -6.25 -28.33
C LEU A 28 14.25 -7.23 -29.15
N GLN A 29 14.28 -7.03 -30.46
CA GLN A 29 15.06 -7.87 -31.37
C GLN A 29 16.57 -7.71 -31.14
N ALA A 30 17.04 -6.48 -30.89
CA ALA A 30 18.43 -6.21 -30.55
C ALA A 30 18.82 -6.88 -29.23
N ALA A 31 18.00 -6.72 -28.18
CA ALA A 31 18.23 -7.36 -26.88
C ALA A 31 18.21 -8.90 -26.97
N SER A 32 17.35 -9.47 -27.81
CA SER A 32 17.32 -10.92 -28.05
C SER A 32 18.58 -11.43 -28.74
N LYS A 33 19.08 -10.69 -29.74
CA LYS A 33 20.35 -11.02 -30.42
C LYS A 33 21.55 -10.92 -29.48
N GLU A 34 21.63 -9.85 -28.70
CA GLU A 34 22.68 -9.66 -27.70
C GLU A 34 22.67 -10.79 -26.66
N ARG A 35 21.49 -11.17 -26.16
CA ARG A 35 21.36 -12.29 -25.23
C ARG A 35 21.83 -13.62 -25.85
N ALA A 36 21.47 -13.90 -27.08
CA ALA A 36 21.89 -15.09 -27.78
C ALA A 36 23.41 -15.15 -27.97
N SER A 37 24.05 -13.99 -28.25
CA SER A 37 25.51 -13.91 -28.44
C SER A 37 26.28 -14.11 -27.15
N HIS A 38 25.73 -13.77 -26.00
CA HIS A 38 26.40 -13.88 -24.69
C HIS A 38 26.24 -15.23 -23.99
N ASN A 39 25.54 -16.19 -24.60
CA ASN A 39 25.31 -17.56 -24.08
C ASN A 39 25.11 -17.62 -22.54
N ARG A 40 24.32 -16.66 -22.01
CA ARG A 40 24.03 -16.60 -20.56
C ARG A 40 23.14 -17.77 -20.22
N ASN A 41 23.70 -18.76 -19.54
CA ASN A 41 22.91 -19.78 -18.86
C ASN A 41 21.90 -19.07 -17.98
N LEU A 42 20.61 -19.27 -18.27
CA LEU A 42 19.53 -18.78 -17.42
C LEU A 42 19.66 -19.50 -16.08
N VAL A 43 20.31 -18.86 -15.14
CA VAL A 43 20.21 -19.27 -13.76
C VAL A 43 18.79 -18.90 -13.33
N THR A 44 17.89 -19.85 -13.40
CA THR A 44 16.59 -19.75 -12.76
C THR A 44 16.86 -19.77 -11.26
N HIS A 45 16.99 -18.58 -10.69
CA HIS A 45 16.91 -18.49 -9.23
C HIS A 45 15.49 -18.92 -8.85
N PRO A 46 15.34 -19.95 -8.01
CA PRO A 46 14.03 -20.22 -7.42
C PRO A 46 13.58 -18.91 -6.80
N LEU A 47 12.30 -18.57 -6.94
CA LEU A 47 11.70 -17.44 -6.24
C LEU A 47 11.90 -17.72 -4.75
N SER A 48 12.99 -17.20 -4.18
CA SER A 48 13.16 -17.27 -2.74
C SER A 48 12.03 -16.47 -2.14
N ASP A 49 11.27 -17.10 -1.30
CA ASP A 49 10.26 -16.43 -0.51
C ASP A 49 10.97 -15.68 0.62
N ASP A 50 11.66 -14.60 0.25
CA ASP A 50 12.40 -13.73 1.17
C ASP A 50 11.45 -12.91 2.06
N ARG A 51 10.21 -13.40 2.27
CA ARG A 51 9.23 -12.74 3.12
C ARG A 51 9.62 -12.84 4.58
N VAL A 52 9.64 -11.71 5.27
CA VAL A 52 9.68 -11.69 6.72
C VAL A 52 8.25 -11.78 7.23
N PRO A 53 7.83 -12.90 7.85
CA PRO A 53 6.48 -13.06 8.33
C PRO A 53 6.23 -12.19 9.56
N PHE A 54 5.04 -11.64 9.69
CA PHE A 54 4.59 -11.00 10.93
C PHE A 54 4.13 -12.08 11.90
N THR A 55 4.88 -12.29 12.99
CA THR A 55 4.63 -13.36 13.96
C THR A 55 3.69 -12.93 15.08
N LYS A 56 3.24 -13.90 15.90
CA LYS A 56 2.37 -13.62 17.05
C LYS A 56 3.08 -12.78 18.13
N GLU A 57 4.37 -12.97 18.30
CA GLU A 57 5.22 -12.24 19.26
C GLU A 57 5.35 -10.77 18.84
N MET A 58 5.47 -10.50 17.56
CA MET A 58 5.54 -9.16 16.99
C MET A 58 4.26 -8.35 17.23
N LYS A 59 3.11 -9.01 17.40
CA LYS A 59 1.84 -8.31 17.67
C LYS A 59 1.91 -7.43 18.92
N ALA A 60 2.65 -7.85 19.95
CA ALA A 60 2.76 -7.11 21.20
C ALA A 60 3.82 -6.00 21.18
N THR A 61 4.83 -6.13 20.31
CA THR A 61 6.02 -5.28 20.33
C THR A 61 6.13 -4.34 19.14
N HIS A 62 5.55 -4.70 17.98
CA HIS A 62 5.70 -3.94 16.75
C HIS A 62 4.61 -2.89 16.58
N THR A 63 5.00 -1.72 16.11
CA THR A 63 4.10 -0.71 15.58
C THR A 63 3.81 -1.01 14.12
N ILE A 64 2.54 -1.17 13.78
CA ILE A 64 2.07 -1.42 12.42
C ILE A 64 1.79 -0.08 11.75
N LEU A 65 2.59 0.29 10.75
CA LEU A 65 2.39 1.50 9.97
C LEU A 65 1.41 1.23 8.82
N VAL A 66 0.33 1.99 8.81
CA VAL A 66 -0.72 1.93 7.79
C VAL A 66 -0.67 3.20 6.95
N PRO A 67 -0.61 3.11 5.61
CA PRO A 67 -0.65 4.30 4.78
C PRO A 67 -2.04 4.96 4.84
N GLN A 68 -2.10 6.25 4.57
CA GLN A 68 -3.38 6.96 4.54
C GLN A 68 -4.15 6.63 3.25
N PHE A 69 -5.09 5.70 3.34
CA PHE A 69 -5.94 5.32 2.21
C PHE A 69 -7.10 6.31 2.00
N ALA A 70 -7.79 6.68 3.10
CA ALA A 70 -8.95 7.52 3.08
C ALA A 70 -9.08 8.24 4.44
N PRO A 71 -8.99 9.59 4.48
CA PRO A 71 -8.85 10.33 5.74
C PRO A 71 -9.95 10.09 6.78
N TYR A 72 -11.18 9.89 6.32
CA TYR A 72 -12.33 9.69 7.21
C TYR A 72 -12.35 8.25 7.77
N GLN A 73 -12.30 7.27 6.89
CA GLN A 73 -12.45 5.85 7.20
C GLN A 73 -11.23 5.30 7.93
N THR A 74 -10.02 5.61 7.43
CA THR A 74 -8.78 5.05 7.96
C THR A 74 -8.54 5.45 9.40
N SER A 75 -8.92 6.68 9.78
CA SER A 75 -8.73 7.14 11.17
C SER A 75 -9.62 6.41 12.18
N ILE A 76 -10.85 6.03 11.79
CA ILE A 76 -11.76 5.25 12.65
C ILE A 76 -11.34 3.78 12.64
N ALA A 77 -10.94 3.24 11.48
CA ALA A 77 -10.43 1.88 11.33
C ALA A 77 -9.17 1.63 12.18
N GLU A 78 -8.30 2.63 12.33
CA GLU A 78 -7.17 2.58 13.27
C GLU A 78 -7.61 2.28 14.69
N ALA A 79 -8.66 2.96 15.18
CA ALA A 79 -9.19 2.73 16.51
C ALA A 79 -9.74 1.29 16.67
N ALA A 80 -10.44 0.79 15.65
CA ALA A 80 -10.95 -0.59 15.63
C ALA A 80 -9.82 -1.64 15.67
N LEU A 81 -8.71 -1.41 14.96
CA LEU A 81 -7.54 -2.28 15.01
C LEU A 81 -6.84 -2.22 16.36
N ARG A 82 -6.69 -1.04 16.94
CA ARG A 82 -6.11 -0.87 18.30
C ARG A 82 -6.94 -1.58 19.37
N ALA A 83 -8.26 -1.46 19.31
CA ALA A 83 -9.17 -2.19 20.20
C ALA A 83 -9.10 -3.73 20.05
N SER A 84 -8.57 -4.21 18.93
CA SER A 84 -8.30 -5.63 18.66
C SER A 84 -6.90 -6.08 19.08
N GLY A 85 -6.18 -5.21 19.81
CA GLY A 85 -4.88 -5.52 20.42
C GLY A 85 -3.69 -5.34 19.46
N TYR A 86 -3.83 -4.58 18.37
CA TYR A 86 -2.72 -4.21 17.50
C TYR A 86 -2.20 -2.81 17.82
N GLN A 87 -0.89 -2.62 17.82
CA GLN A 87 -0.30 -1.28 17.88
C GLN A 87 -0.24 -0.73 16.45
N VAL A 88 -1.15 0.17 16.14
CA VAL A 88 -1.30 0.71 14.77
C VAL A 88 -1.08 2.20 14.77
N GLU A 89 -0.34 2.71 13.80
CA GLU A 89 -0.23 4.14 13.49
C GLU A 89 -0.56 4.36 12.02
N VAL A 90 -1.58 5.17 11.77
CA VAL A 90 -1.91 5.63 10.42
C VAL A 90 -1.04 6.82 10.08
N LEU A 91 -0.30 6.72 8.98
CA LEU A 91 0.55 7.79 8.49
C LEU A 91 -0.29 9.02 8.11
N LYS A 92 0.31 10.20 8.22
CA LYS A 92 -0.34 11.45 7.79
C LYS A 92 -0.58 11.42 6.28
N GLN A 93 -1.42 12.34 5.80
CA GLN A 93 -1.65 12.50 4.36
C GLN A 93 -0.32 12.63 3.61
N ALA A 94 -0.23 11.98 2.45
CA ALA A 94 0.98 11.98 1.64
C ALA A 94 1.37 13.40 1.21
N SER A 95 2.65 13.71 1.35
CA SER A 95 3.26 14.96 0.90
C SER A 95 3.83 14.80 -0.51
N ARG A 96 4.21 15.91 -1.13
CA ARG A 96 4.93 15.89 -2.40
C ARG A 96 6.21 15.06 -2.32
N GLU A 97 6.95 15.19 -1.23
CA GLU A 97 8.18 14.42 -0.98
C GLU A 97 7.92 12.90 -0.99
N ASN A 98 6.82 12.44 -0.38
CA ASN A 98 6.44 11.03 -0.43
C ASN A 98 6.18 10.55 -1.86
N ILE A 99 5.53 11.39 -2.68
CA ILE A 99 5.26 11.08 -4.09
C ILE A 99 6.57 11.00 -4.88
N ASP A 100 7.44 11.99 -4.74
CA ASP A 100 8.72 12.04 -5.44
C ASP A 100 9.60 10.84 -5.05
N TYR A 101 9.56 10.43 -3.77
CA TYR A 101 10.25 9.23 -3.33
C TYR A 101 9.62 7.97 -3.93
N GLY A 102 8.30 7.87 -3.95
CA GLY A 102 7.58 6.77 -4.59
C GLY A 102 7.95 6.61 -6.07
N LEU A 103 8.07 7.72 -6.80
CA LEU A 103 8.52 7.73 -8.20
C LEU A 103 9.96 7.21 -8.37
N SER A 104 10.82 7.36 -7.37
CA SER A 104 12.19 6.86 -7.42
C SER A 104 12.31 5.35 -7.19
N VAL A 105 11.35 4.72 -6.49
CA VAL A 105 11.41 3.30 -6.10
C VAL A 105 10.36 2.41 -6.78
N VAL A 106 9.33 3.01 -7.37
CA VAL A 106 8.26 2.32 -8.08
C VAL A 106 8.32 2.69 -9.55
N ASN A 107 8.10 1.71 -10.44
CA ASN A 107 8.06 1.98 -11.87
C ASN A 107 6.93 2.97 -12.21
N ASN A 108 7.24 3.96 -13.04
CA ASN A 108 6.30 4.99 -13.51
C ASN A 108 5.06 4.43 -14.23
N ASP A 109 5.13 3.20 -14.76
CA ASP A 109 3.98 2.52 -15.38
C ASP A 109 3.00 1.94 -14.33
N ALA A 110 3.36 1.97 -13.04
CA ALA A 110 2.44 1.62 -11.98
C ALA A 110 1.35 2.69 -11.83
N CYS A 111 0.18 2.31 -11.31
CA CYS A 111 -0.88 3.27 -11.06
C CYS A 111 -0.47 4.24 -9.95
N PHE A 112 -0.91 5.50 -10.04
CA PHE A 112 -0.52 6.56 -9.12
C PHE A 112 -0.74 6.22 -7.63
N PRO A 113 -1.85 5.57 -7.21
CA PRO A 113 -2.00 5.14 -5.83
C PRO A 113 -0.87 4.24 -5.32
N ALA A 114 -0.30 3.35 -6.15
CA ALA A 114 0.84 2.52 -5.75
C ALA A 114 2.06 3.37 -5.42
N ILE A 115 2.35 4.37 -6.25
CA ILE A 115 3.46 5.31 -6.05
C ILE A 115 3.30 6.05 -4.73
N VAL A 116 2.10 6.59 -4.47
CA VAL A 116 1.79 7.34 -3.24
C VAL A 116 1.94 6.47 -1.99
N VAL A 117 1.28 5.30 -1.97
CA VAL A 117 1.26 4.43 -0.77
C VAL A 117 2.64 3.88 -0.44
N ILE A 118 3.37 3.42 -1.46
CA ILE A 118 4.71 2.86 -1.28
C ILE A 118 5.69 3.97 -0.90
N GLY A 119 5.63 5.11 -1.57
CA GLY A 119 6.45 6.26 -1.24
C GLY A 119 6.23 6.73 0.20
N GLN A 120 4.98 6.77 0.66
CA GLN A 120 4.62 7.13 2.03
C GLN A 120 5.22 6.16 3.06
N LEU A 121 5.08 4.86 2.84
CA LEU A 121 5.60 3.84 3.75
C LEU A 121 7.13 3.87 3.81
N VAL A 122 7.81 3.92 2.67
CA VAL A 122 9.28 3.90 2.65
C VAL A 122 9.87 5.21 3.15
N SER A 123 9.24 6.36 2.87
CA SER A 123 9.63 7.64 3.46
C SER A 123 9.49 7.65 4.98
N ALA A 124 8.42 7.03 5.52
CA ALA A 124 8.24 6.90 6.95
C ALA A 124 9.40 6.14 7.60
N LEU A 125 9.84 5.03 7.02
CA LEU A 125 11.01 4.28 7.53
C LEU A 125 12.30 5.11 7.48
N LYS A 126 12.50 5.89 6.41
CA LYS A 126 13.68 6.76 6.28
C LYS A 126 13.68 7.96 7.20
N SER A 127 12.53 8.35 7.74
CA SER A 127 12.41 9.54 8.60
C SER A 127 13.20 9.46 9.91
N GLY A 128 13.63 8.27 10.31
CA GLY A 128 14.27 8.01 11.62
C GLY A 128 13.32 8.13 12.81
N LYS A 129 12.02 8.33 12.57
CA LYS A 129 11.01 8.45 13.64
C LYS A 129 10.66 7.10 14.27
N TYR A 130 10.82 6.02 13.53
CA TYR A 130 10.36 4.69 13.92
C TYR A 130 11.55 3.79 14.24
N ASP A 131 11.38 2.97 15.28
CA ASP A 131 12.30 1.88 15.57
C ASP A 131 12.10 0.76 14.54
N LEU A 132 13.09 0.56 13.66
CA LEU A 132 12.99 -0.37 12.54
C LEU A 132 12.88 -1.83 12.99
N ASP A 133 13.45 -2.18 14.15
CA ASP A 133 13.40 -3.52 14.72
C ASP A 133 12.01 -3.87 15.27
N HIS A 134 11.21 -2.85 15.59
CA HIS A 134 9.84 -2.99 16.09
C HIS A 134 8.80 -2.34 15.18
N THR A 135 9.08 -2.29 13.90
CA THR A 135 8.16 -1.73 12.89
C THR A 135 7.70 -2.80 11.91
N THR A 136 6.43 -2.76 11.58
CA THR A 136 5.79 -3.61 10.55
C THR A 136 4.97 -2.74 9.62
N LEU A 137 4.95 -3.04 8.35
CA LEU A 137 4.13 -2.33 7.38
C LEU A 137 2.84 -3.08 7.10
N PHE A 138 1.77 -2.35 6.83
CA PHE A 138 0.48 -2.91 6.47
C PHE A 138 0.05 -2.40 5.10
N LEU A 139 -0.42 -3.33 4.27
CA LEU A 139 -1.03 -3.00 3.00
C LEU A 139 -2.11 -4.03 2.66
N THR A 140 -3.20 -3.57 2.04
CA THR A 140 -4.26 -4.46 1.59
C THR A 140 -3.88 -5.15 0.28
N GLN A 141 -4.29 -6.42 0.14
CA GLN A 141 -4.10 -7.19 -1.08
C GLN A 141 -5.46 -7.72 -1.55
N THR A 142 -5.93 -7.25 -2.69
CA THR A 142 -7.30 -7.53 -3.12
C THR A 142 -7.50 -8.94 -3.68
N GLY A 143 -6.44 -9.57 -4.20
CA GLY A 143 -6.49 -10.90 -4.83
C GLY A 143 -7.29 -10.95 -6.16
N GLY A 144 -7.77 -9.80 -6.65
CA GLY A 144 -8.59 -9.69 -7.84
C GLY A 144 -7.83 -9.14 -9.06
N MET A 145 -8.57 -8.69 -10.06
CA MET A 145 -8.03 -8.16 -11.32
C MET A 145 -7.43 -6.74 -11.17
N CYS A 146 -7.63 -6.07 -10.05
CA CYS A 146 -7.03 -4.77 -9.77
C CYS A 146 -5.52 -4.88 -9.59
N ARG A 147 -4.77 -3.91 -10.11
CA ARG A 147 -3.31 -3.81 -9.93
C ARG A 147 -2.89 -3.71 -8.46
N ALA A 148 -3.80 -3.32 -7.56
CA ALA A 148 -3.58 -3.28 -6.11
C ALA A 148 -3.17 -4.66 -5.54
N THR A 149 -3.50 -5.77 -6.18
CA THR A 149 -3.01 -7.10 -5.84
C THR A 149 -1.48 -7.16 -5.85
N ASN A 150 -0.82 -6.40 -6.73
CA ASN A 150 0.63 -6.40 -6.89
C ASN A 150 1.35 -5.35 -6.03
N TYR A 151 0.63 -4.50 -5.29
CA TYR A 151 1.27 -3.46 -4.45
C TYR A 151 2.20 -4.06 -3.40
N ILE A 152 1.86 -5.22 -2.85
CA ILE A 152 2.70 -5.95 -1.89
C ILE A 152 4.05 -6.31 -2.51
N GLY A 153 4.05 -6.88 -3.71
CA GLY A 153 5.29 -7.22 -4.43
C GLY A 153 6.13 -5.98 -4.76
N LEU A 154 5.49 -4.89 -5.17
CA LEU A 154 6.16 -3.61 -5.45
C LEU A 154 6.74 -3.02 -4.17
N LEU A 155 6.01 -3.06 -3.04
CA LEU A 155 6.47 -2.59 -1.75
C LEU A 155 7.69 -3.39 -1.28
N ARG A 156 7.64 -4.72 -1.31
CA ARG A 156 8.78 -5.57 -0.92
C ARG A 156 10.02 -5.31 -1.76
N LYS A 157 9.82 -5.12 -3.07
CA LYS A 157 10.93 -4.73 -3.95
C LYS A 157 11.51 -3.37 -3.53
N ALA A 158 10.68 -2.36 -3.31
CA ALA A 158 11.10 -1.04 -2.88
C ALA A 158 11.83 -1.06 -1.54
N LEU A 159 11.37 -1.88 -0.59
CA LEU A 159 12.03 -2.09 0.70
C LEU A 159 13.42 -2.72 0.53
N LYS A 160 13.54 -3.74 -0.29
CA LYS A 160 14.82 -4.39 -0.58
C LYS A 160 15.81 -3.43 -1.23
N ASP A 161 15.36 -2.67 -2.22
CA ASP A 161 16.17 -1.67 -2.93
C ASP A 161 16.58 -0.50 -2.00
N ALA A 162 15.78 -0.19 -0.99
CA ALA A 162 16.04 0.86 0.00
C ALA A 162 16.83 0.39 1.24
N GLY A 163 17.17 -0.89 1.34
CA GLY A 163 17.90 -1.46 2.48
C GLY A 163 17.04 -1.88 3.67
N PHE A 164 15.71 -1.91 3.51
CA PHE A 164 14.73 -2.28 4.56
C PHE A 164 14.11 -3.66 4.34
N GLY A 165 14.80 -4.57 3.67
CA GLY A 165 14.29 -5.89 3.31
C GLY A 165 13.89 -6.79 4.49
N ASN A 166 14.36 -6.49 5.69
CA ASN A 166 14.07 -7.24 6.92
C ASN A 166 12.77 -6.80 7.61
N ILE A 167 12.11 -5.74 7.14
CA ILE A 167 10.88 -5.25 7.77
C ILE A 167 9.70 -6.11 7.36
N PRO A 168 8.91 -6.65 8.31
CA PRO A 168 7.73 -7.43 8.03
C PRO A 168 6.67 -6.61 7.28
N VAL A 169 5.96 -7.24 6.33
CA VAL A 169 4.86 -6.63 5.60
C VAL A 169 3.62 -7.50 5.74
N ILE A 170 2.60 -6.99 6.41
CA ILE A 170 1.28 -7.63 6.49
C ILE A 170 0.53 -7.37 5.19
N ALA A 171 0.28 -8.44 4.43
CA ALA A 171 -0.58 -8.42 3.26
C ALA A 171 -2.01 -8.81 3.67
N ALA A 172 -2.83 -7.82 3.99
CA ALA A 172 -4.20 -8.09 4.44
C ALA A 172 -5.11 -8.44 3.26
N SER A 173 -5.58 -9.68 3.23
CA SER A 173 -6.48 -10.19 2.20
C SER A 173 -7.60 -11.03 2.82
N LEU A 174 -8.85 -10.78 2.39
CA LEU A 174 -9.99 -11.62 2.76
C LEU A 174 -9.95 -12.99 2.07
N GLN A 175 -9.20 -13.11 0.98
CA GLN A 175 -9.07 -14.35 0.21
C GLN A 175 -7.92 -15.25 0.70
N GLY A 176 -7.20 -14.84 1.75
CA GLY A 176 -6.09 -15.62 2.28
C GLY A 176 -4.94 -15.81 1.29
N VAL A 177 -4.63 -14.78 0.49
CA VAL A 177 -3.56 -14.82 -0.52
C VAL A 177 -2.20 -15.05 0.12
N GLU A 178 -2.00 -14.51 1.33
CA GLU A 178 -0.78 -14.70 2.12
C GLU A 178 -1.12 -15.00 3.59
N ASP A 179 -0.34 -15.87 4.19
CA ASP A 179 -0.43 -16.16 5.62
C ASP A 179 0.43 -15.20 6.43
N ASN A 180 -0.19 -14.60 7.44
CA ASN A 180 0.45 -13.70 8.41
C ASN A 180 0.12 -14.19 9.83
N PRO A 181 0.94 -15.06 10.45
CA PRO A 181 0.59 -15.72 11.70
C PRO A 181 0.22 -14.81 12.87
N GLY A 182 0.79 -13.58 12.87
CA GLY A 182 0.50 -12.56 13.91
C GLY A 182 -0.73 -11.70 13.59
N PHE A 183 -1.26 -11.74 12.37
CA PHE A 183 -2.40 -10.93 11.95
C PHE A 183 -3.54 -11.82 11.45
N SER A 184 -4.66 -11.78 12.14
CA SER A 184 -5.83 -12.58 11.76
C SER A 184 -7.08 -11.71 11.61
N LEU A 185 -7.77 -11.90 10.50
CA LEU A 185 -9.08 -11.30 10.23
C LEU A 185 -10.18 -12.14 10.93
N THR A 186 -10.35 -11.91 12.22
CA THR A 186 -11.42 -12.57 12.99
C THR A 186 -12.80 -11.96 12.66
N ALA A 187 -13.87 -12.73 12.83
CA ALA A 187 -15.23 -12.23 12.58
C ALA A 187 -15.56 -10.95 13.40
N PRO A 188 -15.20 -10.82 14.67
CA PRO A 188 -15.38 -9.58 15.42
C PRO A 188 -14.59 -8.41 14.83
N LEU A 189 -13.33 -8.63 14.39
CA LEU A 189 -12.53 -7.58 13.76
C LEU A 189 -13.15 -7.14 12.43
N ILE A 190 -13.56 -8.09 11.58
CA ILE A 190 -14.23 -7.78 10.30
C ILE A 190 -15.49 -6.95 10.57
N HIS A 191 -16.33 -7.35 11.54
CA HIS A 191 -17.53 -6.60 11.89
C HIS A 191 -17.21 -5.17 12.33
N ARG A 192 -16.25 -4.98 13.23
CA ARG A 192 -15.80 -3.64 13.65
C ARG A 192 -15.23 -2.82 12.48
N MET A 193 -14.48 -3.44 11.58
CA MET A 193 -13.94 -2.75 10.41
C MET A 193 -15.04 -2.30 9.46
N VAL A 194 -16.06 -3.11 9.22
CA VAL A 194 -17.24 -2.72 8.41
C VAL A 194 -17.96 -1.54 9.07
N GLN A 195 -18.20 -1.59 10.38
CA GLN A 195 -18.81 -0.47 11.10
C GLN A 195 -17.96 0.81 11.00
N ALA A 196 -16.64 0.72 11.19
CA ALA A 196 -15.73 1.86 11.11
C ALA A 196 -15.72 2.50 9.71
N ILE A 197 -15.70 1.68 8.67
CA ILE A 197 -15.73 2.16 7.27
C ILE A 197 -17.09 2.81 6.98
N THR A 198 -18.19 2.16 7.33
CA THR A 198 -19.56 2.69 7.10
C THR A 198 -19.77 4.03 7.83
N LEU A 199 -19.30 4.13 9.08
CA LEU A 199 -19.39 5.38 9.83
C LEU A 199 -18.50 6.48 9.20
N GLY A 200 -17.32 6.12 8.74
CA GLY A 200 -16.42 7.03 8.01
C GLY A 200 -17.06 7.55 6.72
N ASP A 201 -17.72 6.67 5.96
CA ASP A 201 -18.47 7.05 4.74
C ASP A 201 -19.64 7.98 5.05
N LEU A 202 -20.38 7.70 6.12
CA LEU A 202 -21.47 8.58 6.57
C LEU A 202 -20.95 9.97 6.92
N LEU A 203 -19.92 10.06 7.74
CA LEU A 203 -19.29 11.32 8.14
C LEU A 203 -18.75 12.08 6.94
N GLN A 204 -18.07 11.40 6.01
CA GLN A 204 -17.59 11.99 4.77
C GLN A 204 -18.74 12.57 3.94
N ASN A 205 -19.81 11.81 3.75
CA ASN A 205 -20.95 12.22 2.95
C ASN A 205 -21.63 13.45 3.56
N VAL A 206 -21.90 13.44 4.86
CA VAL A 206 -22.51 14.57 5.57
C VAL A 206 -21.59 15.80 5.49
N HIS A 207 -20.30 15.64 5.75
CA HIS A 207 -19.33 16.73 5.71
C HIS A 207 -19.25 17.38 4.33
N LEU A 208 -19.08 16.59 3.26
CA LEU A 208 -18.95 17.12 1.90
C LEU A 208 -20.22 17.76 1.39
N ARG A 209 -21.42 17.32 1.85
CA ARG A 209 -22.70 17.94 1.51
C ARG A 209 -22.95 19.22 2.29
N THR A 210 -22.49 19.32 3.54
CA THR A 210 -22.74 20.47 4.41
C THR A 210 -21.76 21.61 4.15
N ARG A 211 -20.49 21.29 3.91
CA ARG A 211 -19.39 22.25 3.76
C ARG A 211 -19.67 23.39 2.76
N PRO A 212 -20.25 23.15 1.56
CA PRO A 212 -20.53 24.23 0.62
C PRO A 212 -21.59 25.23 1.11
N TYR A 213 -22.38 24.86 2.10
CA TYR A 213 -23.52 25.65 2.62
C TYR A 213 -23.28 26.15 4.06
N GLU A 214 -22.07 26.01 4.60
CA GLU A 214 -21.77 26.47 5.94
C GLU A 214 -21.89 27.99 6.06
N ALA A 215 -22.59 28.45 7.12
CA ALA A 215 -22.76 29.89 7.40
C ALA A 215 -21.47 30.53 7.94
N VAL A 216 -20.65 29.74 8.64
CA VAL A 216 -19.37 30.18 9.19
C VAL A 216 -18.28 29.31 8.57
N PRO A 217 -17.36 29.88 7.80
CA PRO A 217 -16.28 29.14 7.16
C PRO A 217 -15.49 28.28 8.15
N GLY A 218 -15.35 26.97 7.85
CA GLY A 218 -14.64 25.99 8.69
C GLY A 218 -15.46 25.35 9.80
N SER A 219 -16.75 25.75 9.98
CA SER A 219 -17.63 25.13 10.97
C SER A 219 -17.91 23.65 10.68
N ALA A 220 -18.10 23.28 9.42
CA ALA A 220 -18.28 21.91 8.99
C ALA A 220 -17.03 21.07 9.26
N ASP A 221 -15.83 21.60 8.98
CA ASP A 221 -14.56 20.95 9.29
C ASP A 221 -14.38 20.76 10.81
N GLY A 222 -14.76 21.72 11.61
CA GLY A 222 -14.74 21.65 13.07
C GLY A 222 -15.65 20.56 13.62
N LEU A 223 -16.88 20.50 13.11
CA LEU A 223 -17.85 19.49 13.47
C LEU A 223 -17.37 18.08 13.06
N MET A 224 -16.80 17.96 11.87
CA MET A 224 -16.24 16.72 11.37
C MET A 224 -15.12 16.19 12.26
N ARG A 225 -14.17 17.03 12.65
CA ARG A 225 -13.09 16.65 13.58
C ARG A 225 -13.64 16.14 14.91
N ARG A 226 -14.64 16.84 15.46
CA ARG A 226 -15.29 16.45 16.73
C ARG A 226 -15.95 15.09 16.63
N TRP A 227 -16.73 14.83 15.59
CA TRP A 227 -17.41 13.54 15.39
C TRP A 227 -16.43 12.41 15.10
N THR A 228 -15.35 12.66 14.37
CA THR A 228 -14.27 11.69 14.18
C THR A 228 -13.63 11.30 15.51
N THR A 229 -13.38 12.27 16.40
CA THR A 229 -12.84 12.00 17.75
C THR A 229 -13.80 11.13 18.56
N ILE A 230 -15.09 11.49 18.63
CA ILE A 230 -16.12 10.71 19.33
C ILE A 230 -16.20 9.27 18.78
N ALA A 231 -16.20 9.14 17.45
CA ALA A 231 -16.20 7.83 16.81
C ALA A 231 -14.98 6.99 17.19
N ARG A 232 -13.78 7.57 17.14
CA ARG A 232 -12.53 6.88 17.54
C ARG A 232 -12.57 6.43 19.00
N GLU A 233 -12.99 7.30 19.92
CA GLU A 233 -13.12 6.98 21.33
C GLU A 233 -14.12 5.84 21.57
N HIS A 234 -15.25 5.84 20.87
CA HIS A 234 -16.22 4.75 20.93
C HIS A 234 -15.61 3.42 20.50
N PHE A 235 -14.88 3.39 19.38
CA PHE A 235 -14.23 2.16 18.90
C PHE A 235 -13.07 1.69 19.79
N LEU A 236 -12.40 2.59 20.53
CA LEU A 236 -11.33 2.24 21.47
C LEU A 236 -11.88 1.63 22.77
N ASN A 237 -13.02 2.13 23.24
CA ASN A 237 -13.58 1.76 24.53
C ASN A 237 -14.60 0.59 24.48
N GLY A 238 -14.95 0.12 23.29
CA GLY A 238 -15.80 -1.04 23.08
C GLY A 238 -17.15 -0.76 22.57
#